data_a5b08721611e1becaf775950bf8d23fc
#
_entry.id   a5b08721611e1becaf775950bf8d23fc
#
_cell.length_a   1.000
_cell.length_b   1.000
_cell.length_c   1.000
_cell.angle_alpha   90.00
_cell.angle_beta   90.00
_cell.angle_gamma   90.00
#
_symmetry.space_group_name_H-M   'P 1'
#
loop_
_entity.id
_entity.type
_entity.pdbx_description
1 polymer ?
#
loop_
_entity_poly.entity_id
_entity_poly.type
_entity_poly.pdbx_seq_one_letter_code
_entity_poly.pdbx_strand_id
1 'polypeptide(L)'
;MVTSMSSRVYGQVKGILLWGDVLFVVGCVVYIAFRVHWSLRVWIGLLLALVGLTLWITARLQLGESFSIRPRARALVTTGLYARFRHPIYLFGFVAYTGLLVMWGRWILFLIYLPIYSVELLRLRKEERVLEQAFGEQYLRYRRQTWI
;
A
#
# COMPACT_ATOMS: atom_id res chain seq x y z
N MET A 1 14.55 -25.27 -22.11
CA MET A 1 15.24 -25.03 -20.83
C MET A 1 15.38 -23.52 -20.49
N VAL A 2 15.50 -22.63 -21.47
CA VAL A 2 15.64 -21.16 -21.29
C VAL A 2 14.34 -20.49 -20.79
N THR A 3 13.15 -20.97 -21.18
CA THR A 3 11.86 -20.41 -20.80
C THR A 3 11.50 -20.59 -19.32
N SER A 4 11.98 -21.64 -18.66
CA SER A 4 11.66 -21.89 -17.24
C SER A 4 12.49 -20.99 -16.27
N MET A 5 13.69 -20.62 -16.68
CA MET A 5 14.56 -19.74 -15.89
C MET A 5 14.07 -18.30 -15.92
N SER A 6 13.54 -17.85 -17.07
CA SER A 6 12.91 -16.52 -17.23
C SER A 6 11.66 -16.35 -16.35
N SER A 7 10.82 -17.37 -16.22
CA SER A 7 9.60 -17.31 -15.40
C SER A 7 9.89 -17.28 -13.90
N ARG A 8 10.92 -18.00 -13.44
CA ARG A 8 11.35 -17.96 -12.01
C ARG A 8 11.94 -16.60 -11.64
N VAL A 9 12.84 -16.08 -12.47
CA VAL A 9 13.45 -14.75 -12.25
C VAL A 9 12.38 -13.66 -12.26
N TYR A 10 11.43 -13.72 -13.18
CA TYR A 10 10.31 -12.79 -13.23
C TYR A 10 9.41 -12.90 -11.98
N GLY A 11 9.15 -14.09 -11.48
CA GLY A 11 8.41 -14.33 -10.24
C GLY A 11 9.12 -13.77 -9.00
N GLN A 12 10.45 -13.98 -8.89
CA GLN A 12 11.26 -13.45 -7.78
C GLN A 12 11.34 -11.92 -7.80
N VAL A 13 11.61 -11.32 -8.97
CA VAL A 13 11.64 -9.85 -9.11
C VAL A 13 10.27 -9.25 -8.80
N LYS A 14 9.19 -9.89 -9.23
CA LYS A 14 7.83 -9.49 -8.87
C LYS A 14 7.60 -9.57 -7.37
N GLY A 15 8.04 -10.62 -6.69
CA GLY A 15 7.94 -10.77 -5.24
C GLY A 15 8.71 -9.67 -4.50
N ILE A 16 9.95 -9.40 -4.88
CA ILE A 16 10.77 -8.33 -4.28
C ILE A 16 10.12 -6.95 -4.49
N LEU A 17 9.61 -6.65 -5.69
CA LEU A 17 8.92 -5.40 -5.97
C LEU A 17 7.59 -5.27 -5.22
N LEU A 18 6.94 -6.38 -4.89
CA LEU A 18 5.66 -6.40 -4.18
C LEU A 18 5.81 -6.20 -2.66
N TRP A 19 6.92 -6.68 -2.08
CA TRP A 19 7.13 -6.66 -0.63
C TRP A 19 8.26 -5.76 -0.18
N GLY A 20 9.06 -5.23 -1.12
CA GLY A 20 10.23 -4.41 -0.82
C GLY A 20 9.90 -3.14 -0.05
N ASP A 21 8.78 -2.48 -0.36
CA ASP A 21 8.28 -1.30 0.34
C ASP A 21 7.81 -1.63 1.79
N VAL A 22 7.16 -2.78 1.99
CA VAL A 22 6.78 -3.26 3.34
C VAL A 22 8.02 -3.55 4.17
N LEU A 23 9.00 -4.29 3.60
CA LEU A 23 10.26 -4.58 4.27
C LEU A 23 11.06 -3.32 4.57
N PHE A 24 11.04 -2.34 3.67
CA PHE A 24 11.65 -1.02 3.89
C PHE A 24 11.03 -0.31 5.09
N VAL A 25 9.70 -0.25 5.18
CA VAL A 25 9.01 0.38 6.33
C VAL A 25 9.33 -0.34 7.63
N VAL A 26 9.32 -1.69 7.63
CA VAL A 26 9.70 -2.49 8.81
C VAL A 26 11.13 -2.18 9.23
N GLY A 27 12.08 -2.19 8.30
CA GLY A 27 13.48 -1.85 8.57
C GLY A 27 13.65 -0.45 9.13
N CYS A 28 12.95 0.54 8.60
CA CYS A 28 12.96 1.91 9.10
C CYS A 28 12.38 2.01 10.51
N VAL A 29 11.25 1.34 10.81
CA VAL A 29 10.65 1.32 12.16
C VAL A 29 11.65 0.76 13.16
N VAL A 30 12.24 -0.39 12.85
CA VAL A 30 13.26 -1.03 13.70
C VAL A 30 14.46 -0.10 13.89
N TYR A 31 15.03 0.45 12.82
CA TYR A 31 16.17 1.36 12.88
C TYR A 31 15.88 2.59 13.76
N ILE A 32 14.73 3.25 13.56
CA ILE A 32 14.35 4.43 14.32
C ILE A 32 14.14 4.07 15.79
N ALA A 33 13.50 2.93 16.10
CA ALA A 33 13.24 2.48 17.47
C ALA A 33 14.52 2.36 18.30
N PHE A 34 15.66 1.99 17.68
CA PHE A 34 16.97 1.93 18.35
C PHE A 34 17.70 3.26 18.43
N ARG A 35 17.28 4.29 17.71
CA ARG A 35 18.02 5.56 17.59
C ARG A 35 17.32 6.75 18.21
N VAL A 36 16.03 6.71 18.47
CA VAL A 36 15.28 7.83 19.01
C VAL A 36 15.06 7.71 20.51
N HIS A 37 15.04 8.87 21.19
CA HIS A 37 14.56 8.93 22.56
C HIS A 37 13.04 8.71 22.58
N TRP A 38 12.61 7.74 23.38
CA TRP A 38 11.22 7.38 23.54
C TRP A 38 10.42 8.53 24.16
N SER A 39 9.47 9.03 23.44
CA SER A 39 8.57 10.13 23.81
C SER A 39 7.14 9.78 23.36
N LEU A 40 6.15 10.54 23.84
CA LEU A 40 4.75 10.35 23.43
C LEU A 40 4.59 10.37 21.89
N ARG A 41 5.32 11.25 21.21
CA ARG A 41 5.35 11.33 19.76
C ARG A 41 5.82 10.02 19.12
N VAL A 42 6.88 9.41 19.65
CA VAL A 42 7.42 8.14 19.13
C VAL A 42 6.40 7.00 19.31
N TRP A 43 5.73 6.93 20.46
CA TRP A 43 4.69 5.97 20.73
C TRP A 43 3.50 6.14 19.78
N ILE A 44 3.03 7.36 19.53
CA ILE A 44 1.96 7.66 18.57
C ILE A 44 2.39 7.24 17.17
N GLY A 45 3.60 7.62 16.75
CA GLY A 45 4.12 7.25 15.43
C GLY A 45 4.27 5.74 15.25
N LEU A 46 4.76 5.04 16.28
CA LEU A 46 4.87 3.58 16.27
C LEU A 46 3.50 2.90 16.16
N LEU A 47 2.52 3.36 16.95
CA LEU A 47 1.16 2.82 16.88
C LEU A 47 0.56 2.98 15.47
N LEU A 48 0.67 4.18 14.89
CA LEU A 48 0.20 4.45 13.52
C LEU A 48 0.92 3.57 12.50
N ALA A 49 2.26 3.45 12.62
CA ALA A 49 3.04 2.63 11.72
C ALA A 49 2.65 1.15 11.80
N LEU A 50 2.48 0.60 13.00
CA LEU A 50 2.11 -0.82 13.20
C LEU A 50 0.68 -1.10 12.71
N VAL A 51 -0.29 -0.25 13.05
CA VAL A 51 -1.68 -0.40 12.59
C VAL A 51 -1.74 -0.28 11.06
N GLY A 52 -1.12 0.76 10.51
CA GLY A 52 -1.06 0.96 9.06
C GLY A 52 -0.41 -0.21 8.34
N LEU A 53 0.74 -0.69 8.85
CA LEU A 53 1.48 -1.81 8.26
C LEU A 53 0.67 -3.11 8.30
N THR A 54 0.04 -3.43 9.42
CA THR A 54 -0.79 -4.64 9.57
C THR A 54 -1.95 -4.64 8.58
N LEU A 55 -2.68 -3.53 8.49
CA LEU A 55 -3.80 -3.39 7.57
C LEU A 55 -3.35 -3.35 6.11
N TRP A 56 -2.19 -2.77 5.83
CA TRP A 56 -1.59 -2.75 4.50
C TRP A 56 -1.21 -4.15 4.01
N ILE A 57 -0.54 -4.94 4.87
CA ILE A 57 -0.22 -6.34 4.59
C ILE A 57 -1.51 -7.15 4.38
N THR A 58 -2.50 -6.97 5.26
CA THR A 58 -3.80 -7.66 5.15
C THR A 58 -4.49 -7.33 3.82
N ALA A 59 -4.51 -6.06 3.42
CA ALA A 59 -5.08 -5.64 2.13
C ALA A 59 -4.36 -6.30 0.94
N ARG A 60 -3.03 -6.40 0.98
CA ARG A 60 -2.24 -7.07 -0.06
C ARG A 60 -2.53 -8.56 -0.15
N LEU A 61 -2.62 -9.23 1.01
CA LEU A 61 -2.94 -10.66 1.06
C LEU A 61 -4.35 -10.92 0.52
N GLN A 62 -5.32 -10.07 0.85
CA GLN A 62 -6.70 -10.20 0.34
C GLN A 62 -6.79 -9.95 -1.18
N LEU A 63 -5.97 -9.05 -1.72
CA LEU A 63 -5.92 -8.84 -3.16
C LEU A 63 -5.24 -10.03 -3.89
N GLY A 64 -4.31 -10.71 -3.23
CA GLY A 64 -3.67 -11.94 -3.70
C GLY A 64 -3.12 -11.82 -5.12
N GLU A 65 -3.46 -12.78 -5.99
CA GLU A 65 -3.03 -12.80 -7.39
C GLU A 65 -3.62 -11.68 -8.26
N SER A 66 -4.70 -11.03 -7.81
CA SER A 66 -5.28 -9.86 -8.47
C SER A 66 -4.39 -8.62 -8.35
N PHE A 67 -3.43 -8.64 -7.41
CA PHE A 67 -2.49 -7.56 -7.26
C PHE A 67 -1.57 -7.44 -8.49
N SER A 68 -1.50 -6.25 -9.06
CA SER A 68 -0.62 -5.94 -10.19
C SER A 68 0.02 -4.57 -10.00
N ILE A 69 1.32 -4.47 -10.26
CA ILE A 69 2.06 -3.19 -10.25
C ILE A 69 1.55 -2.25 -11.35
N ARG A 70 1.04 -2.82 -12.44
CA ARG A 70 0.39 -2.05 -13.51
C ARG A 70 -1.12 -2.16 -13.37
N PRO A 71 -1.89 -1.07 -13.60
CA PRO A 71 -3.35 -1.13 -13.59
C PRO A 71 -3.84 -2.18 -14.60
N ARG A 72 -4.36 -3.29 -14.09
CA ARG A 72 -4.97 -4.36 -14.88
C ARG A 72 -6.15 -4.92 -14.11
N ALA A 73 -7.31 -4.87 -14.73
CA ALA A 73 -8.52 -5.45 -14.18
C ALA A 73 -8.51 -6.97 -14.36
N ARG A 74 -7.97 -7.71 -13.38
CA ARG A 74 -8.02 -9.19 -13.39
C ARG A 74 -9.27 -9.71 -12.73
N ALA A 75 -9.61 -9.20 -11.55
CA ALA A 75 -10.82 -9.51 -10.80
C ALA A 75 -11.17 -8.34 -9.90
N LEU A 76 -12.47 -8.11 -9.69
CA LEU A 76 -12.96 -7.12 -8.73
C LEU A 76 -13.07 -7.81 -7.37
N VAL A 77 -12.13 -7.50 -6.46
CA VAL A 77 -12.16 -8.00 -5.08
C VAL A 77 -13.04 -7.07 -4.25
N THR A 78 -14.10 -7.62 -3.64
CA THR A 78 -15.11 -6.86 -2.88
C THR A 78 -15.29 -7.38 -1.46
N THR A 79 -14.39 -8.23 -0.98
CA THR A 79 -14.46 -8.88 0.35
C THR A 79 -13.41 -8.36 1.31
N GLY A 80 -13.55 -8.64 2.59
CA GLY A 80 -12.61 -8.22 3.62
C GLY A 80 -12.49 -6.70 3.74
N LEU A 81 -11.28 -6.16 3.72
CA LEU A 81 -11.03 -4.72 3.75
C LEU A 81 -11.61 -4.01 2.51
N TYR A 82 -11.65 -4.69 1.36
CA TYR A 82 -12.23 -4.19 0.12
C TYR A 82 -13.76 -4.09 0.15
N ALA A 83 -14.43 -4.73 1.10
CA ALA A 83 -15.86 -4.52 1.31
C ALA A 83 -16.18 -3.11 1.84
N ARG A 84 -15.22 -2.44 2.47
CA ARG A 84 -15.40 -1.12 3.08
C ARG A 84 -14.58 -0.03 2.42
N PHE A 85 -13.35 -0.34 2.04
CA PHE A 85 -12.41 0.59 1.42
C PHE A 85 -12.11 0.14 -0.01
N ARG A 86 -12.29 1.03 -0.98
CA ARG A 86 -11.97 0.75 -2.39
C ARG A 86 -10.48 0.54 -2.63
N HIS A 87 -9.69 1.34 -1.94
CA HIS A 87 -8.25 1.40 -2.12
C HIS A 87 -7.47 1.22 -0.80
N PRO A 88 -7.69 0.10 -0.07
CA PRO A 88 -7.13 -0.08 1.27
C PRO A 88 -5.59 -0.12 1.25
N ILE A 89 -4.97 -0.60 0.18
CA ILE A 89 -3.50 -0.61 0.03
C ILE A 89 -2.95 0.83 0.06
N TYR A 90 -3.57 1.77 -0.66
CA TYR A 90 -3.13 3.16 -0.67
C TYR A 90 -3.40 3.83 0.67
N LEU A 91 -4.59 3.65 1.25
CA LEU A 91 -4.97 4.23 2.52
C LEU A 91 -4.05 3.78 3.67
N PHE A 92 -3.88 2.48 3.83
CA PHE A 92 -3.09 1.93 4.94
C PHE A 92 -1.59 2.08 4.72
N GLY A 93 -1.12 2.08 3.49
CA GLY A 93 0.23 2.51 3.16
C GLY A 93 0.50 3.95 3.58
N PHE A 94 -0.43 4.88 3.29
CA PHE A 94 -0.34 6.26 3.77
C PHE A 94 -0.25 6.35 5.29
N VAL A 95 -1.08 5.60 6.02
CA VAL A 95 -1.07 5.58 7.50
C VAL A 95 0.27 5.04 8.02
N ALA A 96 0.80 3.96 7.43
CA ALA A 96 2.07 3.37 7.82
C ALA A 96 3.25 4.34 7.62
N TYR A 97 3.35 4.98 6.46
CA TYR A 97 4.40 5.97 6.18
C TYR A 97 4.26 7.23 7.05
N THR A 98 3.03 7.71 7.27
CA THR A 98 2.77 8.84 8.17
C THR A 98 3.23 8.51 9.59
N GLY A 99 2.93 7.31 10.09
CA GLY A 99 3.40 6.83 11.39
C GLY A 99 4.93 6.85 11.50
N LEU A 100 5.62 6.36 10.45
CA LEU A 100 7.08 6.38 10.35
C LEU A 100 7.65 7.81 10.42
N LEU A 101 7.06 8.75 9.69
CA LEU A 101 7.50 10.15 9.67
C LEU A 101 7.27 10.85 11.02
N VAL A 102 6.13 10.59 11.68
CA VAL A 102 5.82 11.07 13.03
C VAL A 102 6.84 10.51 14.03
N MET A 103 7.14 9.22 13.96
CA MET A 103 8.13 8.56 14.80
C MET A 103 9.51 9.20 14.64
N TRP A 104 9.93 9.47 13.41
CA TRP A 104 11.22 10.11 13.13
C TRP A 104 11.27 11.58 13.60
N GLY A 105 10.14 12.30 13.51
CA GLY A 105 10.00 13.67 14.00
C GLY A 105 10.70 14.73 13.16
N ARG A 106 10.99 14.44 11.91
CA ARG A 106 11.57 15.41 10.98
C ARG A 106 10.50 15.90 10.02
N TRP A 107 9.86 17.02 10.36
CA TRP A 107 8.78 17.62 9.58
C TRP A 107 9.13 17.88 8.10
N ILE A 108 10.41 18.15 7.82
CA ILE A 108 10.89 18.39 6.45
C ILE A 108 10.61 17.18 5.52
N LEU A 109 10.58 15.97 6.09
CA LEU A 109 10.30 14.77 5.32
C LEU A 109 8.85 14.71 4.80
N PHE A 110 7.91 15.41 5.45
CA PHE A 110 6.55 15.53 4.94
C PHE A 110 6.51 16.33 3.63
N LEU A 111 7.38 17.33 3.47
CA LEU A 111 7.48 18.10 2.22
C LEU A 111 7.93 17.24 1.03
N ILE A 112 8.72 16.19 1.30
CA ILE A 112 9.14 15.22 0.27
C ILE A 112 8.06 14.17 0.08
N TYR A 113 7.45 13.72 1.18
CA TYR A 113 6.44 12.65 1.14
C TYR A 113 5.14 13.06 0.45
N LEU A 114 4.65 14.29 0.68
CA LEU A 114 3.39 14.74 0.10
C LEU A 114 3.38 14.75 -1.44
N PRO A 115 4.41 15.27 -2.15
CA PRO A 115 4.49 15.14 -3.60
C PRO A 115 4.52 13.69 -4.07
N ILE A 116 5.29 12.82 -3.41
CA ILE A 116 5.37 11.39 -3.76
C ILE A 116 3.99 10.74 -3.62
N TYR A 117 3.30 11.00 -2.52
CA TYR A 117 1.95 10.47 -2.30
C TYR A 117 0.92 11.04 -3.29
N SER A 118 1.10 12.28 -3.74
CA SER A 118 0.25 12.86 -4.78
C SER A 118 0.35 12.10 -6.11
N VAL A 119 1.53 11.59 -6.45
CA VAL A 119 1.72 10.72 -7.62
C VAL A 119 0.96 9.39 -7.46
N GLU A 120 0.96 8.81 -6.26
CA GLU A 120 0.18 7.60 -5.97
C GLU A 120 -1.33 7.85 -6.10
N LEU A 121 -1.83 9.01 -5.69
CA LEU A 121 -3.24 9.40 -5.90
C LEU A 121 -3.60 9.55 -7.38
N LEU A 122 -2.67 10.06 -8.21
CA LEU A 122 -2.88 10.10 -9.66
C LEU A 122 -2.93 8.69 -10.28
N ARG A 123 -2.11 7.79 -9.77
CA ARG A 123 -2.13 6.37 -10.16
C ARG A 123 -3.44 5.70 -9.78
N LEU A 124 -3.95 5.96 -8.57
CA LEU A 124 -5.24 5.47 -8.09
C LEU A 124 -6.37 5.89 -9.04
N ARG A 125 -6.41 7.16 -9.48
CA ARG A 125 -7.41 7.63 -10.46
C ARG A 125 -7.33 6.91 -11.80
N LYS A 126 -6.13 6.54 -12.26
CA LYS A 126 -5.95 5.73 -13.47
C LYS A 126 -6.46 4.30 -13.27
N GLU A 127 -6.20 3.73 -12.10
CA GLU A 127 -6.70 2.40 -11.74
C GLU A 127 -8.23 2.35 -11.69
N GLU A 128 -8.89 3.36 -11.10
CA GLU A 128 -10.35 3.48 -11.09
C GLU A 128 -10.93 3.49 -12.51
N ARG A 129 -10.33 4.25 -13.44
CA ARG A 129 -10.79 4.27 -14.85
C ARG A 129 -10.66 2.90 -15.52
N VAL A 130 -9.58 2.19 -15.27
CA VAL A 130 -9.37 0.83 -15.83
C VAL A 130 -10.40 -0.14 -15.26
N LEU A 131 -10.70 -0.07 -13.96
CA LEU A 131 -11.72 -0.89 -13.32
C LEU A 131 -13.12 -0.56 -13.83
N GLU A 132 -13.45 0.71 -13.99
CA GLU A 132 -14.74 1.16 -14.54
C GLU A 132 -14.93 0.69 -15.99
N GLN A 133 -13.90 0.79 -16.83
CA GLN A 133 -13.94 0.30 -18.21
C GLN A 133 -14.07 -1.22 -18.30
N ALA A 134 -13.46 -1.97 -17.37
CA ALA A 134 -13.47 -3.42 -17.40
C ALA A 134 -14.73 -4.04 -16.78
N PHE A 135 -15.28 -3.46 -15.73
CA PHE A 135 -16.38 -4.01 -14.94
C PHE A 135 -17.68 -3.21 -15.03
N GLY A 136 -17.69 -2.04 -15.65
CA GLY A 136 -18.88 -1.22 -15.91
C GLY A 136 -19.77 -1.03 -14.69
N GLU A 137 -21.06 -1.39 -14.84
CA GLU A 137 -22.08 -1.27 -13.78
C GLU A 137 -21.76 -2.03 -12.49
N GLN A 138 -21.01 -3.13 -12.56
CA GLN A 138 -20.60 -3.88 -11.38
C GLN A 138 -19.64 -3.03 -10.51
N TYR A 139 -18.69 -2.34 -11.15
CA TYR A 139 -17.78 -1.43 -10.47
C TYR A 139 -18.51 -0.22 -9.90
N LEU A 140 -19.45 0.37 -10.64
CA LEU A 140 -20.23 1.52 -10.17
C LEU A 140 -21.08 1.19 -8.93
N ARG A 141 -21.67 -0.01 -8.89
CA ARG A 141 -22.38 -0.50 -7.68
C ARG A 141 -21.42 -0.65 -6.50
N TYR A 142 -20.28 -1.28 -6.69
CA TYR A 142 -19.25 -1.44 -5.69
C TYR A 142 -18.76 -0.08 -5.16
N ARG A 143 -18.51 0.89 -6.05
CA ARG A 143 -18.11 2.26 -5.71
C ARG A 143 -19.10 2.98 -4.82
N ARG A 144 -20.41 2.76 -4.99
CA ARG A 144 -21.46 3.36 -4.14
C ARG A 144 -21.53 2.77 -2.73
N GLN A 145 -21.02 1.56 -2.54
CA GLN A 145 -21.07 0.82 -1.26
C GLN A 145 -19.77 0.97 -0.45
N THR A 146 -18.73 1.50 -1.04
CA THR A 146 -17.39 1.57 -0.43
C THR A 146 -16.94 3.02 -0.23
N TRP A 147 -16.11 3.19 0.81
CA TRP A 147 -15.43 4.45 1.10
C TRP A 147 -14.11 4.47 0.33
N ILE A 148 -13.60 5.64 -0.02
CA ILE A 148 -12.30 5.91 -0.65
C ILE A 148 -11.66 4.71 -1.37
#